data_7038712660107459f0d889f39c91c998
#
_entry.id   7038712660107459f0d889f39c91c998
#
_cell.length_a   1.000
_cell.length_b   1.000
_cell.length_c   1.000
_cell.angle_alpha   90.00
_cell.angle_beta   90.00
_cell.angle_gamma   90.00
#
_symmetry.space_group_name_H-M   'P 1'
#
loop_
_entity.id
_entity.type
_entity.pdbx_description
1 polymer ?
#
loop_
_entity_poly.entity_id
_entity_poly.type
_entity_poly.pdbx_seq_one_letter_code
_entity_poly.pdbx_strand_id
1 'polypeptide(L)'
;PTRRSSDLEASDAIAILGKGKVINSTIGAIFDDEGTLAILPSVAEYYRKLSDDDYMNVTPIGGMPEYQQAVIDFVFRKYLPKDSYAGAVSTVGGNGAVRHVFKNYLEKGDIALIPDFFWVNYPTIAAENDRTVDRYQMFDENNCFSLKSLKKKVIELLKVQNNIVIILNSPGHNPSGYSLTDLDWKDLLDFLKNMAQNKNKKIIIMNDLAYLDYTGDQDSTRTFLKEFGQLPANYTMAFSMSKSFTAYGLRCGALVALSSSKNAIQEFLRVNAASSRGVWSTAPRGPQRFLIDVMKNPALRESIDKDRNFYIDLLAKRAKVFLTESSEINLPITPYKSGFFVTVPTTDPLKVANKLKTDNIFLLPMEKGLRIALCAIPTSQIYGLARKIVEAMD
;
A
#
# COMPACT_ATOMS: atom_id res chain seq x y z
N PRO A 1 20.57 8.90 -5.60
CA PRO A 1 20.30 7.56 -6.09
C PRO A 1 18.80 7.26 -6.07
N THR A 2 18.31 6.63 -7.15
CA THR A 2 16.95 6.13 -7.19
C THR A 2 16.84 4.84 -6.37
N ARG A 3 15.62 4.46 -5.94
CA ARG A 3 15.37 3.15 -5.29
C ARG A 3 16.01 2.00 -6.07
N ARG A 4 15.88 2.03 -7.41
CA ARG A 4 16.43 1.00 -8.29
C ARG A 4 17.95 0.87 -8.20
N SER A 5 18.69 1.97 -8.06
CA SER A 5 20.16 1.91 -7.89
C SER A 5 20.53 1.29 -6.54
N SER A 6 19.85 1.64 -5.45
CA SER A 6 20.11 1.05 -4.13
C SER A 6 19.81 -0.46 -4.09
N ASP A 7 18.72 -0.90 -4.74
CA ASP A 7 18.38 -2.33 -4.84
C ASP A 7 19.44 -3.11 -5.63
N LEU A 8 19.98 -2.54 -6.71
CA LEU A 8 21.04 -3.16 -7.51
C LEU A 8 22.37 -3.23 -6.75
N GLU A 9 22.80 -2.13 -6.14
CA GLU A 9 24.01 -2.08 -5.33
C GLU A 9 23.98 -3.10 -4.18
N ALA A 10 22.84 -3.24 -3.50
CA ALA A 10 22.66 -4.25 -2.46
C ALA A 10 22.76 -5.68 -3.03
N SER A 11 22.17 -5.91 -4.21
CA SER A 11 22.23 -7.22 -4.88
C SER A 11 23.64 -7.58 -5.29
N ASP A 12 24.40 -6.61 -5.82
CA ASP A 12 25.81 -6.79 -6.18
C ASP A 12 26.67 -7.09 -4.95
N ALA A 13 26.45 -6.37 -3.84
CA ALA A 13 27.15 -6.63 -2.58
C ALA A 13 26.84 -8.04 -2.03
N ILE A 14 25.59 -8.49 -2.11
CA ILE A 14 25.17 -9.85 -1.71
C ILE A 14 25.86 -10.90 -2.58
N ALA A 15 25.97 -10.69 -3.89
CA ALA A 15 26.63 -11.61 -4.79
C ALA A 15 28.12 -11.79 -4.48
N ILE A 16 28.79 -10.71 -4.04
CA ILE A 16 30.22 -10.70 -3.72
C ILE A 16 30.51 -11.23 -2.31
N LEU A 17 29.73 -10.76 -1.30
CA LEU A 17 30.03 -10.95 0.11
C LEU A 17 29.23 -12.07 0.77
N GLY A 18 28.10 -12.46 0.16
CA GLY A 18 27.11 -13.38 0.72
C GLY A 18 26.03 -12.67 1.56
N LYS A 19 24.84 -13.28 1.60
CA LYS A 19 23.63 -12.73 2.27
C LYS A 19 23.85 -12.35 3.74
N GLY A 20 24.62 -13.15 4.49
CA GLY A 20 24.81 -12.93 5.93
C GLY A 20 25.67 -11.71 6.27
N LYS A 21 26.40 -11.13 5.28
CA LYS A 21 27.29 -9.98 5.48
C LYS A 21 26.70 -8.66 4.97
N VAL A 22 25.52 -8.69 4.40
CA VAL A 22 24.87 -7.52 3.81
C VAL A 22 23.47 -7.35 4.41
N ILE A 23 23.17 -6.16 4.89
CA ILE A 23 21.82 -5.77 5.32
C ILE A 23 21.14 -5.08 4.14
N ASN A 24 20.22 -5.78 3.48
CA ASN A 24 19.44 -5.19 2.39
C ASN A 24 18.02 -4.84 2.86
N SER A 25 17.80 -3.58 3.17
CA SER A 25 16.52 -3.02 3.63
C SER A 25 15.83 -2.17 2.56
N THR A 26 16.11 -2.39 1.29
CA THR A 26 15.55 -1.60 0.19
C THR A 26 14.26 -2.22 -0.37
N ILE A 27 14.07 -3.54 -0.20
CA ILE A 27 13.03 -4.33 -0.85
C ILE A 27 11.75 -4.34 -0.02
N GLY A 28 10.60 -4.10 -0.66
CA GLY A 28 9.29 -4.14 -0.01
C GLY A 28 8.60 -5.51 -0.16
N ALA A 29 9.31 -6.59 0.12
CA ALA A 29 8.79 -7.95 0.18
C ALA A 29 9.26 -8.62 1.48
N ILE A 30 8.51 -9.59 1.98
CA ILE A 30 8.88 -10.32 3.19
C ILE A 30 9.94 -11.36 2.85
N PHE A 31 11.02 -11.39 3.63
CA PHE A 31 11.98 -12.47 3.66
C PHE A 31 11.95 -13.13 5.04
N ASP A 32 12.17 -14.44 5.09
CA ASP A 32 12.31 -15.17 6.36
C ASP A 32 13.64 -14.85 7.06
N ASP A 33 13.90 -15.51 8.18
CA ASP A 33 15.15 -15.28 8.93
C ASP A 33 16.37 -15.95 8.31
N GLU A 34 16.19 -16.80 7.30
CA GLU A 34 17.23 -17.38 6.42
C GLU A 34 17.51 -16.51 5.20
N GLY A 35 16.82 -15.38 5.05
CA GLY A 35 16.96 -14.47 3.93
C GLY A 35 16.38 -15.00 2.62
N THR A 36 15.37 -15.90 2.70
CA THR A 36 14.63 -16.42 1.56
C THR A 36 13.32 -15.65 1.40
N LEU A 37 12.91 -15.40 0.16
CA LEU A 37 11.63 -14.73 -0.11
C LEU A 37 10.48 -15.54 0.48
N ALA A 38 9.71 -14.92 1.37
CA ALA A 38 8.55 -15.54 1.97
C ALA A 38 7.46 -15.78 0.92
N ILE A 39 7.07 -17.02 0.78
CA ILE A 39 5.95 -17.46 -0.04
C ILE A 39 5.05 -18.28 0.87
N LEU A 40 3.76 -17.90 0.98
CA LEU A 40 2.81 -18.68 1.78
C LEU A 40 2.69 -20.10 1.21
N PRO A 41 2.98 -21.15 1.99
CA PRO A 41 2.99 -22.54 1.47
C PRO A 41 1.66 -22.95 0.86
N SER A 42 0.55 -22.60 1.48
CA SER A 42 -0.82 -22.87 0.99
C SER A 42 -1.10 -22.20 -0.36
N VAL A 43 -0.57 -21.01 -0.58
CA VAL A 43 -0.68 -20.29 -1.87
C VAL A 43 0.15 -20.98 -2.94
N ALA A 44 1.41 -21.33 -2.63
CA ALA A 44 2.28 -22.04 -3.58
C ALA A 44 1.71 -23.39 -3.96
N GLU A 45 1.16 -24.13 -3.01
CA GLU A 45 0.51 -25.44 -3.25
C GLU A 45 -0.71 -25.29 -4.15
N TYR A 46 -1.54 -24.28 -3.93
CA TYR A 46 -2.69 -24.01 -4.79
C TYR A 46 -2.27 -23.81 -6.25
N TYR A 47 -1.28 -22.94 -6.49
CA TYR A 47 -0.84 -22.64 -7.87
C TYR A 47 -0.22 -23.85 -8.59
N ARG A 48 0.42 -24.78 -7.88
CA ARG A 48 0.93 -26.00 -8.47
C ARG A 48 -0.18 -26.96 -8.95
N LYS A 49 -1.39 -26.83 -8.41
CA LYS A 49 -2.56 -27.65 -8.72
C LYS A 49 -3.53 -26.98 -9.69
N LEU A 50 -3.26 -25.75 -10.08
CA LEU A 50 -4.13 -24.99 -10.97
C LEU A 50 -4.11 -25.60 -12.37
N SER A 51 -5.27 -25.73 -13.01
CA SER A 51 -5.37 -26.27 -14.36
C SER A 51 -4.76 -25.35 -15.42
N ASP A 52 -4.34 -25.93 -16.56
CA ASP A 52 -3.80 -25.14 -17.67
C ASP A 52 -4.82 -24.10 -18.18
N ASP A 53 -6.11 -24.42 -18.22
CA ASP A 53 -7.17 -23.48 -18.59
C ASP A 53 -7.24 -22.30 -17.60
N ASP A 54 -7.15 -22.56 -16.31
CA ASP A 54 -7.15 -21.51 -15.29
C ASP A 54 -5.88 -20.65 -15.32
N TYR A 55 -4.77 -21.15 -15.85
CA TYR A 55 -3.55 -20.37 -16.05
C TYR A 55 -3.53 -19.59 -17.36
N MET A 56 -3.86 -20.24 -18.48
CA MET A 56 -3.54 -19.78 -19.83
C MET A 56 -4.68 -19.01 -20.49
N ASN A 57 -5.92 -19.23 -20.06
CA ASN A 57 -7.07 -18.62 -20.71
C ASN A 57 -7.17 -17.12 -20.38
N VAL A 58 -7.80 -16.36 -21.26
CA VAL A 58 -8.07 -14.94 -21.07
C VAL A 58 -9.20 -14.71 -20.07
N THR A 59 -9.25 -13.51 -19.50
CA THR A 59 -10.35 -13.05 -18.65
C THR A 59 -11.19 -11.99 -19.39
N PRO A 60 -12.43 -11.73 -18.95
CA PRO A 60 -13.12 -10.50 -19.31
C PRO A 60 -12.30 -9.25 -18.95
N ILE A 61 -12.48 -8.16 -19.70
CA ILE A 61 -11.66 -6.94 -19.60
C ILE A 61 -11.64 -6.37 -18.17
N GLY A 62 -12.81 -6.33 -17.50
CA GLY A 62 -12.92 -5.86 -16.11
C GLY A 62 -12.59 -6.92 -15.06
N GLY A 63 -12.19 -8.12 -15.47
CA GLY A 63 -12.01 -9.29 -14.63
C GLY A 63 -13.23 -10.22 -14.64
N MET A 64 -13.06 -11.43 -14.14
CA MET A 64 -14.15 -12.39 -14.00
C MET A 64 -15.21 -11.84 -13.01
N PRO A 65 -16.52 -11.96 -13.27
CA PRO A 65 -17.57 -11.45 -12.36
C PRO A 65 -17.43 -12.01 -10.94
N GLU A 66 -17.09 -13.29 -10.82
CA GLU A 66 -16.88 -13.95 -9.53
C GLU A 66 -15.65 -13.38 -8.81
N TYR A 67 -14.60 -12.98 -9.55
CA TYR A 67 -13.43 -12.32 -8.96
C TYR A 67 -13.77 -10.93 -8.44
N GLN A 68 -14.57 -10.17 -9.20
CA GLN A 68 -15.04 -8.85 -8.77
C GLN A 68 -15.78 -8.95 -7.43
N GLN A 69 -16.68 -9.92 -7.29
CA GLN A 69 -17.39 -10.18 -6.04
C GLN A 69 -16.43 -10.67 -4.94
N ALA A 70 -15.54 -11.61 -5.26
CA ALA A 70 -14.54 -12.12 -4.31
C ALA A 70 -13.64 -11.02 -3.75
N VAL A 71 -13.24 -10.04 -4.57
CA VAL A 71 -12.50 -8.86 -4.10
C VAL A 71 -13.32 -8.03 -3.13
N ILE A 72 -14.58 -7.74 -3.43
CA ILE A 72 -15.48 -6.99 -2.56
C ILE A 72 -15.61 -7.71 -1.22
N ASP A 73 -15.91 -9.00 -1.24
CA ASP A 73 -16.08 -9.81 -0.03
C ASP A 73 -14.78 -9.92 0.77
N PHE A 74 -13.63 -10.01 0.11
CA PHE A 74 -12.32 -10.07 0.76
C PHE A 74 -11.94 -8.74 1.43
N VAL A 75 -12.15 -7.62 0.73
CA VAL A 75 -11.77 -6.29 1.23
C VAL A 75 -12.69 -5.86 2.36
N PHE A 76 -14.00 -5.95 2.16
CA PHE A 76 -14.96 -5.42 3.14
C PHE A 76 -15.31 -6.42 4.25
N ARG A 77 -15.29 -7.71 3.99
CA ARG A 77 -15.80 -8.73 4.92
C ARG A 77 -17.22 -8.33 5.41
N LYS A 78 -17.42 -8.24 6.71
CA LYS A 78 -18.69 -7.80 7.33
C LYS A 78 -18.86 -6.27 7.43
N TYR A 79 -17.90 -5.49 6.95
CA TYR A 79 -17.86 -4.04 7.11
C TYR A 79 -18.29 -3.25 5.86
N LEU A 80 -18.89 -3.91 4.88
CA LEU A 80 -19.54 -3.21 3.78
C LEU A 80 -20.69 -2.36 4.32
N PRO A 81 -20.70 -1.04 4.13
CA PRO A 81 -21.78 -0.19 4.65
C PRO A 81 -23.14 -0.53 4.02
N LYS A 82 -24.20 -0.58 4.84
CA LYS A 82 -25.52 -1.09 4.45
C LYS A 82 -26.16 -0.33 3.29
N ASP A 83 -25.99 0.98 3.24
CA ASP A 83 -26.62 1.85 2.23
C ASP A 83 -25.66 2.23 1.11
N SER A 84 -24.75 1.31 0.77
CA SER A 84 -23.73 1.53 -0.22
C SER A 84 -23.69 0.42 -1.27
N TYR A 85 -23.24 0.80 -2.45
CA TYR A 85 -22.91 -0.09 -3.55
C TYR A 85 -21.41 -0.18 -3.70
N ALA A 86 -20.89 -1.39 -3.95
CA ALA A 86 -19.49 -1.60 -4.25
C ALA A 86 -19.31 -2.16 -5.67
N GLY A 87 -18.18 -1.88 -6.28
CA GLY A 87 -17.77 -2.44 -7.56
C GLY A 87 -16.26 -2.66 -7.58
N ALA A 88 -15.80 -3.64 -8.33
CA ALA A 88 -14.38 -3.93 -8.49
C ALA A 88 -14.02 -4.16 -9.95
N VAL A 89 -12.84 -3.68 -10.37
CA VAL A 89 -12.26 -3.95 -11.69
C VAL A 89 -10.87 -4.52 -11.48
N SER A 90 -10.56 -5.64 -12.14
CA SER A 90 -9.25 -6.26 -12.06
C SER A 90 -8.17 -5.37 -12.65
N THR A 91 -7.00 -5.34 -12.02
CA THR A 91 -5.85 -4.55 -12.44
C THR A 91 -4.55 -5.35 -12.40
N VAL A 92 -3.53 -4.87 -13.10
CA VAL A 92 -2.18 -5.45 -13.03
C VAL A 92 -1.50 -4.98 -11.74
N GLY A 93 -1.85 -5.64 -10.64
CA GLY A 93 -1.45 -5.29 -9.27
C GLY A 93 -2.05 -3.96 -8.79
N GLY A 94 -1.70 -3.56 -7.56
CA GLY A 94 -2.12 -2.26 -6.99
C GLY A 94 -1.64 -1.06 -7.81
N ASN A 95 -0.50 -1.16 -8.47
CA ASN A 95 0.04 -0.13 -9.35
C ASN A 95 -0.94 0.24 -10.49
N GLY A 96 -1.57 -0.77 -11.09
CA GLY A 96 -2.60 -0.58 -12.10
C GLY A 96 -3.85 0.13 -11.56
N ALA A 97 -4.25 -0.19 -10.31
CA ALA A 97 -5.36 0.49 -9.65
C ALA A 97 -5.04 1.98 -9.41
N VAL A 98 -3.87 2.28 -8.88
CA VAL A 98 -3.39 3.67 -8.68
C VAL A 98 -3.36 4.43 -10.01
N ARG A 99 -2.84 3.81 -11.08
CA ARG A 99 -2.83 4.41 -12.42
C ARG A 99 -4.23 4.76 -12.90
N HIS A 100 -5.20 3.86 -12.71
CA HIS A 100 -6.59 4.14 -13.11
C HIS A 100 -7.18 5.33 -12.37
N VAL A 101 -6.84 5.49 -11.08
CA VAL A 101 -7.30 6.65 -10.31
C VAL A 101 -6.73 7.96 -10.88
N PHE A 102 -5.44 8.06 -11.12
CA PHE A 102 -4.85 9.26 -11.73
C PHE A 102 -5.44 9.55 -13.10
N LYS A 103 -5.60 8.52 -13.95
CA LYS A 103 -6.04 8.70 -15.33
C LYS A 103 -7.51 9.09 -15.44
N ASN A 104 -8.39 8.48 -14.65
CA ASN A 104 -9.83 8.49 -14.88
C ASN A 104 -10.57 9.53 -14.00
N TYR A 105 -9.94 10.03 -12.92
CA TYR A 105 -10.61 10.92 -11.95
C TYR A 105 -9.98 12.32 -11.87
N LEU A 106 -8.90 12.55 -12.57
CA LEU A 106 -8.25 13.86 -12.69
C LEU A 106 -8.18 14.26 -14.18
N GLU A 107 -8.38 15.53 -14.45
CA GLU A 107 -8.15 16.08 -15.78
C GLU A 107 -6.63 16.21 -16.06
N LYS A 108 -6.27 16.38 -17.33
CA LYS A 108 -4.87 16.64 -17.71
C LYS A 108 -4.38 17.93 -17.03
N GLY A 109 -3.27 17.83 -16.32
CA GLY A 109 -2.69 18.94 -15.57
C GLY A 109 -3.19 19.09 -14.13
N ASP A 110 -4.25 18.38 -13.74
CA ASP A 110 -4.71 18.38 -12.35
C ASP A 110 -3.66 17.78 -11.40
N ILE A 111 -3.78 18.17 -10.14
CA ILE A 111 -2.89 17.83 -9.04
C ILE A 111 -3.59 16.85 -8.10
N ALA A 112 -3.00 15.70 -7.84
CA ALA A 112 -3.40 14.82 -6.75
C ALA A 112 -2.71 15.24 -5.44
N LEU A 113 -3.39 15.03 -4.33
CA LEU A 113 -2.84 15.32 -3.00
C LEU A 113 -2.33 14.04 -2.35
N ILE A 114 -1.05 14.02 -1.98
CA ILE A 114 -0.38 12.91 -1.29
C ILE A 114 0.24 13.39 0.02
N PRO A 115 0.52 12.51 1.01
CA PRO A 115 1.32 12.91 2.18
C PRO A 115 2.77 13.21 1.77
N ASP A 116 3.51 13.92 2.61
CA ASP A 116 4.94 14.21 2.39
C ASP A 116 5.87 13.01 2.69
N PHE A 117 5.38 11.99 3.42
CA PHE A 117 5.90 10.64 3.40
C PHE A 117 5.01 9.79 2.49
N PHE A 118 5.54 9.24 1.42
CA PHE A 118 4.72 8.58 0.40
C PHE A 118 5.46 7.43 -0.28
N TRP A 119 4.70 6.53 -0.89
CA TRP A 119 5.28 5.54 -1.78
C TRP A 119 5.84 6.20 -3.04
N VAL A 120 7.13 6.01 -3.27
CA VAL A 120 7.93 6.75 -4.29
C VAL A 120 7.39 6.65 -5.73
N ASN A 121 6.49 5.71 -6.02
CA ASN A 121 5.93 5.57 -7.36
C ASN A 121 4.71 6.47 -7.63
N TYR A 122 4.08 7.08 -6.61
CA TYR A 122 2.92 7.95 -6.88
C TYR A 122 3.23 9.11 -7.83
N PRO A 123 4.32 9.89 -7.66
CA PRO A 123 4.67 10.93 -8.62
C PRO A 123 4.97 10.40 -10.02
N THR A 124 5.64 9.25 -10.12
CA THR A 124 5.93 8.62 -11.42
C THR A 124 4.66 8.23 -12.15
N ILE A 125 3.71 7.59 -11.45
CA ILE A 125 2.42 7.19 -12.04
C ILE A 125 1.61 8.42 -12.44
N ALA A 126 1.63 9.49 -11.64
CA ALA A 126 0.97 10.75 -11.97
C ALA A 126 1.54 11.34 -13.26
N ALA A 127 2.87 11.47 -13.35
CA ALA A 127 3.57 12.03 -14.51
C ALA A 127 3.32 11.24 -15.80
N GLU A 128 3.34 9.90 -15.75
CA GLU A 128 3.01 9.03 -16.89
C GLU A 128 1.57 9.21 -17.41
N ASN A 129 0.72 9.86 -16.65
CA ASN A 129 -0.66 10.15 -17.02
C ASN A 129 -0.93 11.65 -17.21
N ASP A 130 0.10 12.49 -17.38
CA ASP A 130 -0.01 13.96 -17.50
C ASP A 130 -0.66 14.62 -16.25
N ARG A 131 -0.45 14.09 -15.06
CA ARG A 131 -0.89 14.65 -13.77
C ARG A 131 0.33 14.94 -12.91
N THR A 132 0.12 15.74 -11.87
CA THR A 132 1.15 16.04 -10.88
C THR A 132 0.65 15.72 -9.47
N VAL A 133 1.53 15.84 -8.50
CA VAL A 133 1.19 15.67 -7.09
C VAL A 133 1.62 16.90 -6.30
N ASP A 134 0.79 17.30 -5.33
CA ASP A 134 1.17 18.22 -4.24
C ASP A 134 1.13 17.45 -2.92
N ARG A 135 1.76 18.02 -1.89
CA ARG A 135 1.99 17.31 -0.63
C ARG A 135 1.39 18.05 0.54
N TYR A 136 0.79 17.28 1.46
CA TYR A 136 0.47 17.78 2.80
C TYR A 136 1.42 17.16 3.82
N GLN A 137 1.72 17.90 4.88
CA GLN A 137 2.48 17.39 6.01
C GLN A 137 1.67 16.29 6.71
N MET A 138 2.21 15.07 6.76
CA MET A 138 1.51 13.90 7.29
C MET A 138 1.41 13.92 8.81
N PHE A 139 2.45 14.35 9.50
CA PHE A 139 2.52 14.39 10.96
C PHE A 139 2.69 15.83 11.44
N ASP A 140 2.00 16.19 12.53
CA ASP A 140 2.18 17.43 13.25
C ASP A 140 3.36 17.38 14.24
N GLU A 141 3.54 18.45 15.01
CA GLU A 141 4.59 18.55 16.03
C GLU A 141 4.45 17.53 17.17
N ASN A 142 3.28 16.95 17.36
CA ASN A 142 3.01 15.91 18.36
C ASN A 142 3.11 14.49 17.78
N ASN A 143 3.61 14.34 16.55
CA ASN A 143 3.64 13.07 15.82
C ASN A 143 2.24 12.44 15.60
N CYS A 144 1.19 13.23 15.57
CA CYS A 144 -0.16 12.83 15.20
C CYS A 144 -0.44 13.11 13.72
N PHE A 145 -1.44 12.44 13.14
CA PHE A 145 -1.87 12.70 11.77
C PHE A 145 -2.31 14.16 11.61
N SER A 146 -1.66 14.90 10.70
CA SER A 146 -1.91 16.34 10.51
C SER A 146 -3.11 16.62 9.61
N LEU A 147 -4.30 16.37 10.13
CA LEU A 147 -5.55 16.71 9.43
C LEU A 147 -5.61 18.20 9.06
N LYS A 148 -5.02 19.10 9.88
CA LYS A 148 -4.93 20.54 9.62
C LYS A 148 -4.19 20.82 8.30
N SER A 149 -3.05 20.18 8.08
CA SER A 149 -2.28 20.34 6.84
C SER A 149 -3.04 19.81 5.63
N LEU A 150 -3.66 18.63 5.74
CA LEU A 150 -4.48 18.05 4.67
C LEU A 150 -5.66 18.98 4.33
N LYS A 151 -6.43 19.44 5.31
CA LYS A 151 -7.55 20.39 5.12
C LYS A 151 -7.13 21.65 4.37
N LYS A 152 -6.01 22.26 4.78
CA LYS A 152 -5.45 23.44 4.13
C LYS A 152 -5.20 23.18 2.64
N LYS A 153 -4.50 22.10 2.31
CA LYS A 153 -4.16 21.73 0.94
C LYS A 153 -5.38 21.39 0.07
N VAL A 154 -6.36 20.70 0.62
CA VAL A 154 -7.63 20.42 -0.08
C VAL A 154 -8.33 21.72 -0.46
N ILE A 155 -8.45 22.67 0.49
CA ILE A 155 -9.10 23.96 0.24
C ILE A 155 -8.33 24.78 -0.81
N GLU A 156 -7.00 24.76 -0.76
CA GLU A 156 -6.14 25.45 -1.74
C GLU A 156 -6.33 24.90 -3.15
N LEU A 157 -6.25 23.57 -3.31
CA LEU A 157 -6.39 22.92 -4.61
C LEU A 157 -7.79 23.07 -5.20
N LEU A 158 -8.84 23.00 -4.38
CA LEU A 158 -10.22 23.20 -4.87
C LEU A 158 -10.53 24.64 -5.34
N LYS A 159 -9.63 25.60 -5.13
CA LYS A 159 -9.74 26.95 -5.74
C LYS A 159 -9.33 26.95 -7.23
N VAL A 160 -8.41 26.09 -7.60
CA VAL A 160 -7.79 26.08 -8.93
C VAL A 160 -8.21 24.91 -9.82
N GLN A 161 -8.77 23.84 -9.23
CA GLN A 161 -9.28 22.67 -9.97
C GLN A 161 -10.63 22.19 -9.41
N ASN A 162 -11.38 21.45 -10.21
CA ASN A 162 -12.69 20.96 -9.80
C ASN A 162 -12.66 19.53 -9.25
N ASN A 163 -11.70 18.73 -9.71
CA ASN A 163 -11.53 17.36 -9.26
C ASN A 163 -10.29 17.27 -8.37
N ILE A 164 -10.39 16.56 -7.27
CA ILE A 164 -9.25 16.25 -6.41
C ILE A 164 -9.24 14.77 -6.06
N VAL A 165 -8.07 14.17 -6.16
CA VAL A 165 -7.78 12.84 -5.62
C VAL A 165 -6.88 13.02 -4.42
N ILE A 166 -7.32 12.52 -3.27
CA ILE A 166 -6.53 12.47 -2.03
C ILE A 166 -6.06 11.03 -1.86
N ILE A 167 -4.76 10.83 -1.90
CA ILE A 167 -4.17 9.49 -1.71
C ILE A 167 -3.82 9.31 -0.24
N LEU A 168 -4.33 8.23 0.31
CA LEU A 168 -3.99 7.69 1.61
C LEU A 168 -3.42 6.29 1.42
N ASN A 169 -2.58 5.85 2.34
CA ASN A 169 -2.11 4.48 2.39
C ASN A 169 -2.23 4.00 3.85
N SER A 170 -3.38 3.43 4.17
CA SER A 170 -3.71 3.02 5.53
C SER A 170 -4.67 1.81 5.49
N PRO A 171 -4.42 0.81 6.37
CA PRO A 171 -3.37 0.73 7.39
C PRO A 171 -2.00 0.30 6.85
N GLY A 172 -0.96 0.45 7.69
CA GLY A 172 0.39 -0.03 7.38
C GLY A 172 1.15 0.82 6.35
N HIS A 173 1.05 2.13 6.48
CA HIS A 173 1.60 3.12 5.56
C HIS A 173 3.05 2.84 5.10
N ASN A 174 3.27 2.86 3.80
CA ASN A 174 4.60 2.89 3.21
C ASN A 174 5.00 4.36 2.93
N PRO A 175 5.95 4.94 3.68
CA PRO A 175 7.08 4.25 4.31
C PRO A 175 7.08 4.20 5.85
N SER A 176 6.10 4.73 6.57
CA SER A 176 6.22 4.97 8.01
C SER A 176 5.70 3.83 8.91
N GLY A 177 4.88 2.91 8.37
CA GLY A 177 4.17 1.91 9.19
C GLY A 177 3.02 2.51 10.02
N TYR A 178 2.63 3.75 9.75
CA TYR A 178 1.50 4.38 10.41
C TYR A 178 0.16 3.79 9.93
N SER A 179 -0.83 3.85 10.79
CA SER A 179 -2.22 3.54 10.44
C SER A 179 -3.11 4.63 11.03
N LEU A 180 -4.00 5.20 10.22
CA LEU A 180 -4.98 6.16 10.71
C LEU A 180 -5.84 5.50 11.78
N THR A 181 -6.12 6.24 12.86
CA THR A 181 -7.03 5.83 13.92
C THR A 181 -8.49 5.99 13.48
N ASP A 182 -9.41 5.38 14.21
CA ASP A 182 -10.85 5.61 13.98
C ASP A 182 -11.22 7.09 14.11
N LEU A 183 -10.55 7.83 15.00
CA LEU A 183 -10.74 9.29 15.14
C LEU A 183 -10.19 10.05 13.93
N ASP A 184 -9.00 9.70 13.43
CA ASP A 184 -8.43 10.31 12.21
C ASP A 184 -9.39 10.12 11.03
N TRP A 185 -9.93 8.90 10.86
CA TRP A 185 -10.90 8.59 9.81
C TRP A 185 -12.17 9.40 9.97
N LYS A 186 -12.76 9.41 11.15
CA LYS A 186 -13.99 10.16 11.43
C LYS A 186 -13.81 11.65 11.12
N ASP A 187 -12.78 12.29 11.64
CA ASP A 187 -12.54 13.71 11.46
C ASP A 187 -12.24 14.09 10.00
N LEU A 188 -11.52 13.21 9.28
CA LEU A 188 -11.28 13.36 7.85
C LEU A 188 -12.59 13.25 7.06
N LEU A 189 -13.40 12.24 7.33
CA LEU A 189 -14.64 11.99 6.61
C LEU A 189 -15.68 13.09 6.86
N ASP A 190 -15.81 13.57 8.09
CA ASP A 190 -16.67 14.70 8.44
C ASP A 190 -16.26 15.98 7.68
N PHE A 191 -14.97 16.25 7.57
CA PHE A 191 -14.48 17.37 6.76
C PHE A 191 -14.84 17.19 5.28
N LEU A 192 -14.56 16.02 4.70
CA LEU A 192 -14.80 15.76 3.27
C LEU A 192 -16.28 15.74 2.93
N LYS A 193 -17.14 15.27 3.84
CA LYS A 193 -18.60 15.35 3.72
C LYS A 193 -19.08 16.79 3.59
N ASN A 194 -18.53 17.69 4.38
CA ASN A 194 -18.85 19.12 4.29
C ASN A 194 -18.37 19.73 2.96
N MET A 195 -17.16 19.40 2.51
CA MET A 195 -16.62 19.89 1.24
C MET A 195 -17.41 19.37 0.02
N ALA A 196 -17.91 18.15 0.08
CA ALA A 196 -18.67 17.51 -0.99
C ALA A 196 -20.09 18.06 -1.18
N GLN A 197 -20.57 18.96 -0.32
CA GLN A 197 -21.83 19.67 -0.53
C GLN A 197 -21.80 20.59 -1.76
N ASN A 198 -20.61 21.05 -2.16
CA ASN A 198 -20.43 21.78 -3.41
C ASN A 198 -20.43 20.79 -4.59
N LYS A 199 -21.57 20.68 -5.26
CA LYS A 199 -21.78 19.74 -6.39
C LYS A 199 -20.87 19.98 -7.60
N ASN A 200 -20.23 21.15 -7.70
CA ASN A 200 -19.26 21.46 -8.77
C ASN A 200 -17.86 20.90 -8.46
N LYS A 201 -17.62 20.41 -7.25
CA LYS A 201 -16.35 19.84 -6.82
C LYS A 201 -16.48 18.32 -6.65
N LYS A 202 -15.54 17.58 -7.21
CA LYS A 202 -15.47 16.13 -7.09
C LYS A 202 -14.28 15.75 -6.24
N ILE A 203 -14.52 15.11 -5.13
CA ILE A 203 -13.50 14.67 -4.20
C ILE A 203 -13.49 13.14 -4.20
N ILE A 204 -12.35 12.57 -4.52
CA ILE A 204 -12.11 11.13 -4.51
C ILE A 204 -11.05 10.82 -3.45
N ILE A 205 -11.37 9.93 -2.53
CA ILE A 205 -10.40 9.37 -1.60
C ILE A 205 -9.91 8.06 -2.22
N MET A 206 -8.63 7.98 -2.52
CA MET A 206 -7.97 6.75 -2.91
C MET A 206 -7.18 6.22 -1.73
N ASN A 207 -7.62 5.11 -1.14
CA ASN A 207 -6.88 4.45 -0.06
C ASN A 207 -6.15 3.22 -0.58
N ASP A 208 -4.83 3.24 -0.53
CA ASP A 208 -3.99 2.10 -0.91
C ASP A 208 -3.94 1.08 0.24
N LEU A 209 -4.58 -0.07 0.03
CA LEU A 209 -4.72 -1.15 1.00
C LEU A 209 -3.63 -2.24 0.87
N ALA A 210 -2.50 -1.92 0.25
CA ALA A 210 -1.49 -2.93 -0.06
C ALA A 210 -1.00 -3.73 1.17
N TYR A 211 -1.06 -3.16 2.36
CA TYR A 211 -0.55 -3.77 3.59
C TYR A 211 -1.65 -4.19 4.59
N LEU A 212 -2.93 -4.03 4.21
CA LEU A 212 -4.10 -4.28 5.07
C LEU A 212 -4.02 -5.59 5.85
N ASP A 213 -3.60 -6.67 5.19
CA ASP A 213 -3.59 -8.02 5.75
C ASP A 213 -2.37 -8.32 6.64
N TYR A 214 -1.45 -7.37 6.80
CA TYR A 214 -0.24 -7.49 7.62
C TYR A 214 -0.17 -6.47 8.76
N THR A 215 -1.31 -5.88 9.14
CA THR A 215 -1.34 -4.82 10.16
C THR A 215 -2.03 -5.22 11.46
N GLY A 216 -2.43 -6.48 11.58
CA GLY A 216 -3.07 -7.03 12.75
C GLY A 216 -4.17 -8.01 12.41
N ASP A 217 -5.11 -8.18 13.34
CA ASP A 217 -6.27 -9.05 13.15
C ASP A 217 -7.10 -8.64 11.92
N GLN A 218 -7.48 -9.62 11.15
CA GLN A 218 -8.08 -9.44 9.83
C GLN A 218 -9.44 -8.71 9.86
N ASP A 219 -10.16 -8.78 10.96
CA ASP A 219 -11.44 -8.09 11.12
C ASP A 219 -11.24 -6.68 11.69
N SER A 220 -10.47 -6.53 12.77
CA SER A 220 -10.26 -5.24 13.43
C SER A 220 -9.59 -4.20 12.53
N THR A 221 -8.71 -4.62 11.62
CA THR A 221 -8.04 -3.73 10.65
C THR A 221 -8.97 -3.15 9.59
N ARG A 222 -10.23 -3.62 9.50
CA ARG A 222 -11.23 -3.21 8.51
C ARG A 222 -12.38 -2.39 9.09
N THR A 223 -12.41 -2.16 10.42
CA THR A 223 -13.52 -1.46 11.11
C THR A 223 -13.82 -0.09 10.52
N PHE A 224 -12.79 0.62 10.08
CA PHE A 224 -12.90 1.94 9.49
C PHE A 224 -13.75 1.96 8.19
N LEU A 225 -13.85 0.84 7.47
CA LEU A 225 -14.59 0.76 6.20
C LEU A 225 -16.08 1.05 6.37
N LYS A 226 -16.67 0.76 7.53
CA LYS A 226 -18.09 1.05 7.82
C LYS A 226 -18.41 2.54 7.80
N GLU A 227 -17.41 3.41 8.06
CA GLU A 227 -17.61 4.87 8.17
C GLU A 227 -17.86 5.53 6.79
N PHE A 228 -17.55 4.84 5.69
CA PHE A 228 -17.64 5.40 4.33
C PHE A 228 -19.06 5.38 3.71
N GLY A 229 -20.01 4.71 4.33
CA GLY A 229 -21.36 4.49 3.75
C GLY A 229 -22.18 5.74 3.49
N GLN A 230 -21.90 6.84 4.16
CA GLN A 230 -22.69 8.08 4.07
C GLN A 230 -21.97 9.21 3.32
N LEU A 231 -20.86 8.92 2.68
CA LEU A 231 -20.13 9.94 1.94
C LEU A 231 -20.77 10.21 0.58
N PRO A 232 -21.03 11.49 0.24
CA PRO A 232 -21.40 11.87 -1.13
C PRO A 232 -20.20 11.81 -2.09
N ALA A 233 -18.99 11.64 -1.56
CA ALA A 233 -17.76 11.48 -2.34
C ALA A 233 -17.59 10.03 -2.82
N ASN A 234 -16.98 9.85 -3.98
CA ASN A 234 -16.57 8.53 -4.43
C ASN A 234 -15.32 8.09 -3.66
N TYR A 235 -15.41 6.94 -3.02
CA TYR A 235 -14.29 6.29 -2.35
C TYR A 235 -13.75 5.17 -3.23
N THR A 236 -12.46 5.17 -3.49
CA THR A 236 -11.78 4.12 -4.23
C THR A 236 -10.65 3.52 -3.39
N MET A 237 -10.37 2.24 -3.61
CA MET A 237 -9.32 1.51 -2.92
C MET A 237 -8.48 0.77 -3.94
N ALA A 238 -7.15 0.82 -3.78
CA ALA A 238 -6.25 -0.06 -4.50
C ALA A 238 -6.02 -1.33 -3.68
N PHE A 239 -6.48 -2.44 -4.19
CA PHE A 239 -6.22 -3.77 -3.63
C PHE A 239 -5.10 -4.45 -4.40
N SER A 240 -4.16 -5.09 -3.70
CA SER A 240 -3.05 -5.82 -4.31
C SER A 240 -2.88 -7.20 -3.69
N MET A 241 -2.87 -8.23 -4.52
CA MET A 241 -2.54 -9.60 -4.10
C MET A 241 -1.05 -9.79 -3.82
N SER A 242 -0.20 -8.87 -4.28
CA SER A 242 1.26 -8.96 -4.14
C SER A 242 1.71 -9.06 -2.68
N LYS A 243 1.03 -8.38 -1.77
CA LYS A 243 1.33 -8.44 -0.33
C LYS A 243 0.41 -9.44 0.37
N SER A 244 -0.91 -9.29 0.23
CA SER A 244 -1.91 -10.11 0.92
C SER A 244 -1.66 -11.63 0.83
N PHE A 245 -1.08 -12.08 -0.28
CA PHE A 245 -0.82 -13.50 -0.56
C PHE A 245 0.65 -13.80 -0.90
N THR A 246 1.58 -12.89 -0.64
CA THR A 246 3.00 -12.97 -1.04
C THR A 246 3.20 -13.32 -2.53
N ALA A 247 2.21 -12.99 -3.36
CA ALA A 247 2.17 -13.31 -4.78
C ALA A 247 2.77 -12.17 -5.64
N TYR A 248 4.00 -11.75 -5.30
CA TYR A 248 4.63 -10.54 -5.83
C TYR A 248 4.75 -10.52 -7.36
N GLY A 249 5.09 -11.65 -7.96
CA GLY A 249 5.32 -11.81 -9.39
C GLY A 249 4.05 -12.00 -10.23
N LEU A 250 2.93 -12.36 -9.63
CA LEU A 250 1.70 -12.73 -10.37
C LEU A 250 0.90 -11.51 -10.86
N ARG A 251 1.27 -10.32 -10.44
CA ARG A 251 0.75 -9.03 -10.92
C ARG A 251 -0.78 -8.94 -10.97
N CYS A 252 -1.47 -9.28 -9.91
CA CYS A 252 -2.93 -9.15 -9.82
C CYS A 252 -3.35 -8.25 -8.66
N GLY A 253 -4.42 -7.52 -8.88
CA GLY A 253 -5.08 -6.65 -7.93
C GLY A 253 -6.41 -6.15 -8.46
N ALA A 254 -7.00 -5.20 -7.80
CA ALA A 254 -8.22 -4.56 -8.23
C ALA A 254 -8.28 -3.09 -7.81
N LEU A 255 -8.96 -2.28 -8.59
CA LEU A 255 -9.53 -1.03 -8.14
C LEU A 255 -10.94 -1.31 -7.66
N VAL A 256 -11.23 -0.93 -6.42
CA VAL A 256 -12.54 -1.11 -5.78
C VAL A 256 -13.17 0.25 -5.56
N ALA A 257 -14.45 0.39 -5.85
CA ALA A 257 -15.20 1.60 -5.53
C ALA A 257 -16.33 1.31 -4.54
N LEU A 258 -16.62 2.32 -3.72
CA LEU A 258 -17.78 2.38 -2.83
C LEU A 258 -18.52 3.68 -3.10
N SER A 259 -19.83 3.63 -3.22
CA SER A 259 -20.69 4.81 -3.41
C SER A 259 -22.11 4.54 -2.92
N SER A 260 -22.79 5.59 -2.47
CA SER A 260 -24.23 5.54 -2.21
C SER A 260 -25.08 5.50 -3.50
N SER A 261 -24.47 5.69 -4.66
CA SER A 261 -25.13 5.69 -5.97
C SER A 261 -24.80 4.45 -6.80
N LYS A 262 -25.82 3.66 -7.13
CA LYS A 262 -25.67 2.50 -8.04
C LYS A 262 -25.17 2.93 -9.43
N ASN A 263 -25.64 4.08 -9.92
CA ASN A 263 -25.23 4.60 -11.23
C ASN A 263 -23.73 4.98 -11.24
N ALA A 264 -23.22 5.55 -10.14
CA ALA A 264 -21.80 5.85 -10.00
C ALA A 264 -20.94 4.57 -10.06
N ILE A 265 -21.38 3.49 -9.44
CA ILE A 265 -20.69 2.19 -9.53
C ILE A 265 -20.73 1.62 -10.96
N GLN A 266 -21.85 1.73 -11.65
CA GLN A 266 -21.94 1.27 -13.04
C GLN A 266 -21.01 2.08 -13.97
N GLU A 267 -20.95 3.40 -13.77
CA GLU A 267 -20.01 4.27 -14.50
C GLU A 267 -18.57 3.91 -14.18
N PHE A 268 -18.24 3.73 -12.89
CA PHE A 268 -16.93 3.26 -12.43
C PHE A 268 -16.50 1.98 -13.16
N LEU A 269 -17.36 0.96 -13.21
CA LEU A 269 -17.05 -0.32 -13.87
C LEU A 269 -16.76 -0.12 -15.37
N ARG A 270 -17.57 0.67 -16.07
CA ARG A 270 -17.39 0.91 -17.51
C ARG A 270 -16.12 1.69 -17.83
N VAL A 271 -15.87 2.78 -17.11
CA VAL A 271 -14.71 3.66 -17.32
C VAL A 271 -13.41 2.91 -17.07
N ASN A 272 -13.34 2.18 -15.96
CA ASN A 272 -12.11 1.47 -15.58
C ASN A 272 -11.88 0.21 -16.44
N ALA A 273 -12.94 -0.48 -16.89
CA ALA A 273 -12.79 -1.55 -17.88
C ALA A 273 -12.26 -1.00 -19.22
N ALA A 274 -12.80 0.11 -19.73
CA ALA A 274 -12.31 0.74 -20.93
C ALA A 274 -10.84 1.17 -20.80
N SER A 275 -10.46 1.72 -19.65
CA SER A 275 -9.07 2.08 -19.34
C SER A 275 -8.14 0.85 -19.30
N SER A 276 -8.59 -0.27 -18.69
CA SER A 276 -7.87 -1.54 -18.72
C SER A 276 -7.64 -2.04 -20.15
N ARG A 277 -8.68 -1.97 -20.99
CA ARG A 277 -8.59 -2.39 -22.39
C ARG A 277 -7.50 -1.64 -23.16
N GLY A 278 -7.35 -0.35 -22.87
CA GLY A 278 -6.36 0.52 -23.56
C GLY A 278 -4.92 0.33 -23.05
N VAL A 279 -4.68 -0.36 -21.94
CA VAL A 279 -3.35 -0.43 -21.33
C VAL A 279 -2.77 -1.85 -21.33
N TRP A 280 -3.51 -2.83 -20.77
CA TRP A 280 -3.05 -4.22 -20.66
C TRP A 280 -4.03 -5.24 -21.24
N SER A 281 -5.14 -4.79 -21.81
CA SER A 281 -6.23 -5.61 -22.35
C SER A 281 -6.98 -6.37 -21.24
N THR A 282 -6.39 -7.39 -20.64
CA THR A 282 -6.97 -8.18 -19.54
C THR A 282 -5.92 -8.44 -18.47
N ALA A 283 -6.35 -8.59 -17.23
CA ALA A 283 -5.46 -8.97 -16.12
C ALA A 283 -5.31 -10.50 -16.03
N PRO A 284 -4.24 -11.03 -15.38
CA PRO A 284 -3.97 -12.46 -15.30
C PRO A 284 -5.11 -13.28 -14.72
N ARG A 285 -5.43 -14.43 -15.33
CA ARG A 285 -6.55 -15.31 -14.93
C ARG A 285 -6.24 -16.11 -13.67
N GLY A 286 -5.10 -16.77 -13.58
CA GLY A 286 -4.76 -17.65 -12.47
C GLY A 286 -4.92 -17.01 -11.09
N PRO A 287 -4.40 -15.79 -10.84
CA PRO A 287 -4.62 -15.09 -9.57
C PRO A 287 -6.08 -14.71 -9.31
N GLN A 288 -6.87 -14.44 -10.36
CA GLN A 288 -8.30 -14.18 -10.18
C GLN A 288 -9.02 -15.44 -9.73
N ARG A 289 -8.71 -16.58 -10.37
CA ARG A 289 -9.25 -17.90 -9.98
C ARG A 289 -8.89 -18.24 -8.55
N PHE A 290 -7.63 -18.01 -8.16
CA PHE A 290 -7.17 -18.24 -6.81
C PHE A 290 -8.03 -17.49 -5.76
N LEU A 291 -8.27 -16.19 -5.93
CA LEU A 291 -9.07 -15.43 -4.95
C LEU A 291 -10.53 -15.90 -4.91
N ILE A 292 -11.11 -16.27 -6.06
CA ILE A 292 -12.45 -16.88 -6.11
C ILE A 292 -12.52 -18.13 -5.24
N ASP A 293 -11.54 -19.01 -5.36
CA ASP A 293 -11.51 -20.27 -4.62
C ASP A 293 -11.19 -20.07 -3.15
N VAL A 294 -10.34 -19.11 -2.79
CA VAL A 294 -10.13 -18.70 -1.38
C VAL A 294 -11.44 -18.27 -0.73
N MET A 295 -12.28 -17.51 -1.44
CA MET A 295 -13.55 -17.03 -0.89
C MET A 295 -14.62 -18.14 -0.81
N LYS A 296 -14.55 -19.14 -1.68
CA LYS A 296 -15.49 -20.28 -1.71
C LYS A 296 -15.08 -21.46 -0.82
N ASN A 297 -13.80 -21.55 -0.45
CA ASN A 297 -13.26 -22.68 0.33
C ASN A 297 -12.74 -22.20 1.70
N PRO A 298 -13.53 -22.37 2.78
CA PRO A 298 -13.13 -21.98 4.12
C PRO A 298 -11.81 -22.62 4.60
N ALA A 299 -11.58 -23.90 4.27
CA ALA A 299 -10.36 -24.60 4.69
C ALA A 299 -9.10 -24.02 4.01
N LEU A 300 -9.18 -23.67 2.72
CA LEU A 300 -8.09 -23.00 2.01
C LEU A 300 -7.83 -21.62 2.62
N ARG A 301 -8.88 -20.87 2.91
CA ARG A 301 -8.77 -19.56 3.54
C ARG A 301 -8.13 -19.63 4.92
N GLU A 302 -8.54 -20.57 5.76
CA GLU A 302 -7.95 -20.78 7.10
C GLU A 302 -6.46 -21.15 7.01
N SER A 303 -6.09 -22.02 6.05
CA SER A 303 -4.69 -22.38 5.80
C SER A 303 -3.84 -21.16 5.43
N ILE A 304 -4.36 -20.29 4.54
CA ILE A 304 -3.69 -19.07 4.14
C ILE A 304 -3.58 -18.08 5.32
N ASP A 305 -4.63 -17.93 6.09
CA ASP A 305 -4.63 -17.05 7.26
C ASP A 305 -3.63 -17.53 8.31
N LYS A 306 -3.50 -18.85 8.52
CA LYS A 306 -2.47 -19.44 9.39
C LYS A 306 -1.05 -19.15 8.89
N ASP A 307 -0.78 -19.37 7.61
CA ASP A 307 0.53 -19.08 7.01
C ASP A 307 0.87 -17.59 7.13
N ARG A 308 -0.11 -16.71 6.91
CA ARG A 308 0.06 -15.25 6.99
C ARG A 308 0.33 -14.80 8.42
N ASN A 309 -0.37 -15.36 9.40
CA ASN A 309 -0.18 -15.02 10.82
C ASN A 309 1.25 -15.27 11.29
N PHE A 310 1.90 -16.33 10.81
CA PHE A 310 3.33 -16.56 11.09
C PHE A 310 4.19 -15.35 10.68
N TYR A 311 3.94 -14.77 9.50
CA TYR A 311 4.70 -13.60 9.04
C TYR A 311 4.26 -12.29 9.70
N ILE A 312 3.01 -12.17 10.13
CA ILE A 312 2.56 -11.03 10.96
C ILE A 312 3.34 -11.02 12.28
N ASP A 313 3.46 -12.16 12.94
CA ASP A 313 4.21 -12.30 14.20
C ASP A 313 5.71 -12.03 13.99
N LEU A 314 6.29 -12.51 12.89
CA LEU A 314 7.67 -12.23 12.52
C LEU A 314 7.92 -10.73 12.34
N LEU A 315 7.04 -10.03 11.62
CA LEU A 315 7.13 -8.58 11.43
C LEU A 315 6.99 -7.83 12.75
N ALA A 316 6.06 -8.22 13.60
CA ALA A 316 5.87 -7.63 14.92
C ALA A 316 7.12 -7.81 15.81
N LYS A 317 7.73 -9.00 15.80
CA LYS A 317 8.98 -9.29 16.51
C LYS A 317 10.12 -8.39 16.01
N ARG A 318 10.30 -8.28 14.71
CA ARG A 318 11.32 -7.44 14.07
C ARG A 318 11.13 -5.96 14.41
N ALA A 319 9.90 -5.47 14.31
CA ALA A 319 9.55 -4.11 14.69
C ALA A 319 9.85 -3.85 16.16
N LYS A 320 9.46 -4.77 17.06
CA LYS A 320 9.75 -4.64 18.50
C LYS A 320 11.24 -4.47 18.78
N VAL A 321 12.10 -5.27 18.16
CA VAL A 321 13.57 -5.15 18.33
C VAL A 321 14.04 -3.76 17.93
N PHE A 322 13.72 -3.34 16.71
CA PHE A 322 14.17 -2.05 16.17
C PHE A 322 13.66 -0.86 17.00
N LEU A 323 12.37 -0.88 17.38
CA LEU A 323 11.74 0.20 18.13
C LEU A 323 12.30 0.30 19.56
N THR A 324 12.56 -0.83 20.22
CA THR A 324 13.17 -0.86 21.55
C THR A 324 14.56 -0.25 21.51
N GLU A 325 15.44 -0.71 20.62
CA GLU A 325 16.79 -0.15 20.47
C GLU A 325 16.76 1.35 20.12
N SER A 326 15.85 1.75 19.20
CA SER A 326 15.69 3.16 18.82
C SER A 326 15.31 4.04 20.00
N SER A 327 14.42 3.55 20.88
CA SER A 327 14.01 4.27 22.09
C SER A 327 15.14 4.41 23.10
N GLU A 328 15.92 3.34 23.30
CA GLU A 328 17.05 3.32 24.27
C GLU A 328 18.16 4.31 23.91
N ILE A 329 18.35 4.61 22.63
CA ILE A 329 19.39 5.53 22.12
C ILE A 329 18.83 6.86 21.62
N ASN A 330 17.53 7.13 21.84
CA ASN A 330 16.83 8.33 21.38
C ASN A 330 16.92 8.57 19.85
N LEU A 331 16.95 7.51 19.03
CA LEU A 331 16.86 7.62 17.59
C LEU A 331 15.43 8.06 17.20
N PRO A 332 15.24 9.21 16.55
CA PRO A 332 13.91 9.64 16.13
C PRO A 332 13.36 8.74 15.04
N ILE A 333 12.10 8.33 15.19
CA ILE A 333 11.37 7.58 14.18
C ILE A 333 10.01 8.24 13.92
N THR A 334 9.50 8.09 12.69
CA THR A 334 8.09 8.45 12.44
C THR A 334 7.16 7.54 13.23
N PRO A 335 5.93 8.00 13.58
CA PRO A 335 4.97 7.16 14.26
C PRO A 335 4.74 5.84 13.52
N TYR A 336 5.03 4.73 14.19
CA TYR A 336 4.86 3.37 13.68
C TYR A 336 3.78 2.63 14.48
N LYS A 337 2.91 1.91 13.79
CA LYS A 337 1.92 1.03 14.42
C LYS A 337 2.08 -0.43 13.98
N SER A 338 2.28 -0.65 12.66
CA SER A 338 2.38 -1.99 12.09
C SER A 338 2.86 -1.93 10.64
N GLY A 339 3.08 -3.08 10.04
CA GLY A 339 3.42 -3.19 8.60
C GLY A 339 4.90 -3.41 8.34
N PHE A 340 5.31 -3.11 7.11
CA PHE A 340 6.60 -3.53 6.56
C PHE A 340 7.75 -2.58 6.85
N PHE A 341 7.46 -1.30 7.15
CA PHE A 341 8.44 -0.22 7.08
C PHE A 341 8.44 0.64 8.32
N VAL A 342 9.63 1.13 8.67
CA VAL A 342 9.83 2.24 9.61
C VAL A 342 10.61 3.33 8.89
N THR A 343 10.40 4.58 9.23
CA THR A 343 11.19 5.70 8.71
C THR A 343 11.91 6.41 9.84
N VAL A 344 13.21 6.63 9.65
CA VAL A 344 14.06 7.48 10.48
C VAL A 344 14.16 8.85 9.79
N PRO A 345 13.56 9.91 10.35
CA PRO A 345 13.72 11.27 9.81
C PRO A 345 15.19 11.72 9.90
N THR A 346 15.68 12.34 8.83
CA THR A 346 17.01 12.97 8.82
C THR A 346 17.05 14.06 7.75
N THR A 347 17.91 15.06 7.97
CA THR A 347 18.07 16.20 7.06
C THR A 347 18.89 15.88 5.82
N ASP A 348 19.78 14.89 5.89
CA ASP A 348 20.61 14.44 4.75
C ASP A 348 20.54 12.90 4.59
N PRO A 349 19.40 12.38 4.11
CA PRO A 349 19.20 10.93 3.97
C PRO A 349 20.23 10.26 3.04
N LEU A 350 20.69 10.99 2.05
CA LEU A 350 21.63 10.47 1.07
C LEU A 350 23.04 10.29 1.65
N LYS A 351 23.53 11.29 2.39
CA LYS A 351 24.81 11.21 3.11
C LYS A 351 24.81 10.02 4.06
N VAL A 352 23.77 9.91 4.90
CA VAL A 352 23.65 8.82 5.87
C VAL A 352 23.58 7.45 5.18
N ALA A 353 22.75 7.31 4.13
CA ALA A 353 22.68 6.06 3.38
C ALA A 353 24.02 5.68 2.75
N ASN A 354 24.79 6.63 2.20
CA ASN A 354 26.11 6.36 1.61
C ASN A 354 27.14 5.97 2.68
N LYS A 355 27.08 6.56 3.88
CA LYS A 355 27.96 6.17 4.99
C LYS A 355 27.64 4.74 5.45
N LEU A 356 26.36 4.37 5.56
CA LEU A 356 25.95 3.00 5.91
C LEU A 356 26.37 1.95 4.88
N LYS A 357 26.45 2.30 3.60
CA LYS A 357 26.94 1.38 2.55
C LYS A 357 28.38 0.93 2.77
N THR A 358 29.23 1.72 3.43
CA THR A 358 30.59 1.31 3.77
C THR A 358 30.62 0.12 4.72
N ASP A 359 29.54 -0.06 5.50
CA ASP A 359 29.31 -1.19 6.40
C ASP A 359 28.40 -2.28 5.78
N ASN A 360 28.21 -2.23 4.46
CA ASN A 360 27.32 -3.13 3.72
C ASN A 360 25.83 -3.06 4.18
N ILE A 361 25.39 -1.89 4.63
CA ILE A 361 24.00 -1.63 5.03
C ILE A 361 23.32 -0.75 3.98
N PHE A 362 22.30 -1.30 3.33
CA PHE A 362 21.57 -0.64 2.25
C PHE A 362 20.17 -0.30 2.72
N LEU A 363 19.94 0.97 3.01
CA LEU A 363 18.65 1.55 3.32
C LEU A 363 18.13 2.39 2.13
N LEU A 364 16.84 2.67 2.09
CA LEU A 364 16.28 3.51 1.04
C LEU A 364 16.25 4.98 1.48
N PRO A 365 17.15 5.85 0.95
CA PRO A 365 17.03 7.28 1.18
C PRO A 365 15.80 7.85 0.49
N MET A 366 15.04 8.63 1.21
CA MET A 366 13.88 9.39 0.76
C MET A 366 14.09 10.86 1.08
N GLU A 367 13.27 11.74 0.57
CA GLU A 367 13.43 13.18 0.74
C GLU A 367 13.50 13.63 2.22
N LYS A 368 12.77 12.97 3.11
CA LYS A 368 12.66 13.36 4.53
C LYS A 368 13.24 12.36 5.53
N GLY A 369 13.95 11.35 5.05
CA GLY A 369 14.51 10.35 5.96
C GLY A 369 14.93 9.06 5.27
N LEU A 370 15.25 8.06 6.07
CA LEU A 370 15.63 6.73 5.63
C LEU A 370 14.47 5.76 5.87
N ARG A 371 14.00 5.09 4.81
CA ARG A 371 13.05 3.99 4.97
C ARG A 371 13.80 2.69 5.26
N ILE A 372 13.37 2.01 6.30
CA ILE A 372 13.86 0.71 6.71
C ILE A 372 12.76 -0.32 6.42
N ALA A 373 13.04 -1.26 5.54
CA ALA A 373 12.14 -2.37 5.25
C ALA A 373 12.39 -3.52 6.22
N LEU A 374 11.77 -3.47 7.40
CA LEU A 374 11.87 -4.53 8.42
C LEU A 374 11.45 -5.90 7.88
N CYS A 375 10.59 -5.90 6.87
CA CYS A 375 10.14 -7.12 6.21
C CYS A 375 11.26 -7.85 5.45
N ALA A 376 12.31 -7.14 5.03
CA ALA A 376 13.37 -7.70 4.21
C ALA A 376 14.62 -8.13 5.00
N ILE A 377 14.69 -7.79 6.28
CA ILE A 377 15.88 -7.99 7.11
C ILE A 377 15.65 -9.18 8.06
N PRO A 378 16.50 -10.22 8.07
CA PRO A 378 16.48 -11.25 9.10
C PRO A 378 16.54 -10.66 10.50
N THR A 379 15.83 -11.25 11.46
CA THR A 379 15.75 -10.73 12.83
C THR A 379 17.13 -10.53 13.46
N SER A 380 18.08 -11.43 13.20
CA SER A 380 19.46 -11.33 13.69
C SER A 380 20.23 -10.10 13.18
N GLN A 381 19.87 -9.57 12.01
CA GLN A 381 20.52 -8.39 11.40
C GLN A 381 19.85 -7.06 11.83
N ILE A 382 18.73 -7.12 12.55
CA ILE A 382 18.07 -5.92 13.08
C ILE A 382 18.75 -5.44 14.35
N TYR A 383 19.29 -6.37 15.16
CA TYR A 383 20.02 -6.03 16.36
C TYR A 383 21.23 -5.15 16.05
N GLY A 384 21.33 -4.01 16.74
CA GLY A 384 22.39 -3.01 16.56
C GLY A 384 22.20 -2.09 15.33
N LEU A 385 21.19 -2.33 14.48
CA LEU A 385 20.96 -1.50 13.30
C LEU A 385 20.63 -0.04 13.66
N ALA A 386 19.84 0.17 14.71
CA ALA A 386 19.50 1.51 15.19
C ALA A 386 20.76 2.31 15.58
N ARG A 387 21.71 1.68 16.29
CA ARG A 387 22.99 2.29 16.67
C ARG A 387 23.83 2.67 15.46
N LYS A 388 23.95 1.77 14.48
CA LYS A 388 24.68 2.05 13.23
C LYS A 388 24.09 3.23 12.44
N ILE A 389 22.77 3.38 12.48
CA ILE A 389 22.11 4.53 11.86
C ILE A 389 22.48 5.84 12.59
N VAL A 390 22.46 5.86 13.93
CA VAL A 390 22.90 7.03 14.71
C VAL A 390 24.36 7.39 14.39
N GLU A 391 25.29 6.43 14.45
CA GLU A 391 26.69 6.62 14.12
C GLU A 391 26.91 7.13 12.68
N ALA A 392 25.99 6.81 11.78
CA ALA A 392 26.03 7.32 10.42
C ALA A 392 25.42 8.73 10.27
N MET A 393 24.58 9.16 11.19
CA MET A 393 24.00 10.53 11.20
C MET A 393 24.96 11.59 11.73
N ASP A 394 25.90 11.19 12.58
CA ASP A 394 27.03 12.02 13.06
C ASP A 394 28.09 12.22 11.95
#